data_18c82e9733c803971cb73d315afb6e83
#
_entry.id   18c82e9733c803971cb73d315afb6e83
#
_cell.length_a   1.000
_cell.length_b   1.000
_cell.length_c   1.000
_cell.angle_alpha   90.00
_cell.angle_beta   90.00
_cell.angle_gamma   90.00
#
_symmetry.space_group_name_H-M   'P 1'
#
loop_
_entity.id
_entity.type
_entity.pdbx_description
1 polymer ?
#
loop_
_entity_poly.entity_id
_entity_poly.type
_entity_poly.pdbx_seq_one_letter_code
_entity_poly.pdbx_strand_id
1 'polypeptide(L)'
;IWQDTNGEITHFVSSMGTTGTIMGVSAFLKSKNPEIEIVGLQPEDGANIPGIRRWPKAYLPGIFDDANIDTVMDISQSAAEQTMIRLAREEGIFAGVSSGGSVAAALEISKQVENAVIVAIICDRGDRYLSSGLFA
;
A
#
# COMPACT_ATOMS: atom_id res chain seq x y z
N ILE A 1 6.69 -13.11 1.43
CA ILE A 1 5.69 -12.90 0.35
C ILE A 1 5.80 -14.01 -0.70
N TRP A 2 6.90 -14.10 -1.45
CA TRP A 2 7.04 -15.05 -2.56
C TRP A 2 6.79 -16.52 -2.16
N GLN A 3 7.41 -16.96 -1.07
CA GLN A 3 7.23 -18.31 -0.55
C GLN A 3 5.82 -18.54 0.00
N ASP A 4 5.27 -17.57 0.73
CA ASP A 4 3.94 -17.70 1.36
C ASP A 4 2.80 -17.75 0.35
N THR A 5 3.02 -17.17 -0.85
CA THR A 5 2.08 -17.22 -1.97
C THR A 5 2.41 -18.34 -2.97
N ASN A 6 3.39 -19.20 -2.68
CA ASN A 6 3.90 -20.22 -3.61
C ASN A 6 4.27 -19.66 -4.99
N GLY A 7 4.67 -18.39 -5.06
CA GLY A 7 4.94 -17.68 -6.30
C GLY A 7 3.71 -17.29 -7.13
N GLU A 8 2.50 -17.44 -6.58
CA GLU A 8 1.23 -17.13 -7.27
C GLU A 8 0.82 -15.66 -7.14
N ILE A 9 1.60 -14.84 -6.44
CA ILE A 9 1.34 -13.39 -6.34
C ILE A 9 1.25 -12.75 -7.72
N THR A 10 0.17 -12.00 -7.95
CA THR A 10 -0.07 -11.26 -9.21
C THR A 10 0.05 -9.75 -9.03
N HIS A 11 -0.28 -9.22 -7.84
CA HIS A 11 -0.23 -7.77 -7.54
C HIS A 11 0.41 -7.54 -6.18
N PHE A 12 1.28 -6.56 -6.12
CA PHE A 12 1.87 -6.08 -4.88
C PHE A 12 1.51 -4.61 -4.67
N VAL A 13 0.83 -4.30 -3.56
CA VAL A 13 0.33 -2.97 -3.24
C VAL A 13 1.07 -2.41 -2.03
N SER A 14 1.69 -1.24 -2.17
CA SER A 14 2.47 -0.61 -1.10
C SER A 14 2.26 0.89 -1.04
N SER A 15 1.94 1.40 0.15
CA SER A 15 1.98 2.83 0.44
C SER A 15 3.40 3.36 0.30
N MET A 16 3.58 4.48 -0.40
CA MET A 16 4.88 5.10 -0.63
C MET A 16 5.16 6.18 0.43
N GLY A 17 6.01 5.87 1.39
CA GLY A 17 6.60 6.84 2.33
C GLY A 17 8.03 7.16 1.91
N THR A 18 9.02 6.53 2.55
CA THR A 18 10.44 6.62 2.16
C THR A 18 10.79 5.86 0.88
N THR A 19 9.83 5.11 0.35
CA THR A 19 9.91 4.23 -0.81
C THR A 19 10.74 2.95 -0.65
N GLY A 20 11.40 2.75 0.50
CA GLY A 20 12.26 1.58 0.72
C GLY A 20 11.56 0.22 0.51
N THR A 21 10.33 0.08 1.02
CA THR A 21 9.56 -1.16 0.88
C THR A 21 9.26 -1.45 -0.59
N ILE A 22 8.68 -0.49 -1.30
CA ILE A 22 8.30 -0.71 -2.70
C ILE A 22 9.53 -0.93 -3.58
N MET A 23 10.64 -0.23 -3.34
CA MET A 23 11.88 -0.42 -4.10
C MET A 23 12.47 -1.81 -3.90
N GLY A 24 12.64 -2.25 -2.64
CA GLY A 24 13.22 -3.56 -2.35
C GLY A 24 12.35 -4.71 -2.79
N VAL A 25 11.03 -4.63 -2.53
CA VAL A 25 10.11 -5.71 -2.87
C VAL A 25 9.88 -5.80 -4.38
N SER A 26 9.71 -4.67 -5.08
CA SER A 26 9.52 -4.66 -6.53
C SER A 26 10.73 -5.25 -7.26
N ALA A 27 11.94 -4.85 -6.90
CA ALA A 27 13.16 -5.40 -7.48
C ALA A 27 13.22 -6.93 -7.33
N PHE A 28 12.90 -7.44 -6.14
CA PHE A 28 12.89 -8.89 -5.89
C PHE A 28 11.76 -9.59 -6.68
N LEU A 29 10.53 -9.11 -6.59
CA LEU A 29 9.38 -9.75 -7.25
C LEU A 29 9.52 -9.75 -8.78
N LYS A 30 9.92 -8.62 -9.37
CA LYS A 30 10.18 -8.52 -10.82
C LYS A 30 11.31 -9.45 -11.28
N SER A 31 12.31 -9.71 -10.43
CA SER A 31 13.36 -10.69 -10.75
C SER A 31 12.84 -12.14 -10.78
N LYS A 32 11.73 -12.43 -10.10
CA LYS A 32 11.08 -13.74 -10.07
C LYS A 32 10.06 -13.91 -11.19
N ASN A 33 9.21 -12.92 -11.34
CA ASN A 33 8.21 -12.87 -12.40
C ASN A 33 7.96 -11.40 -12.80
N PRO A 34 8.37 -10.97 -13.99
CA PRO A 34 8.18 -9.59 -14.46
C PRO A 34 6.71 -9.21 -14.67
N GLU A 35 5.80 -10.18 -14.78
CA GLU A 35 4.35 -9.93 -14.94
C GLU A 35 3.64 -9.52 -13.64
N ILE A 36 4.29 -9.62 -12.49
CA ILE A 36 3.70 -9.17 -11.22
C ILE A 36 3.52 -7.65 -11.27
N GLU A 37 2.29 -7.19 -11.12
CA GLU A 37 1.98 -5.77 -11.10
C GLU A 37 2.37 -5.14 -9.75
N ILE A 38 3.16 -4.10 -9.80
CA ILE A 38 3.63 -3.33 -8.65
C ILE A 38 2.85 -2.02 -8.59
N VAL A 39 2.08 -1.87 -7.52
CA VAL A 39 1.21 -0.70 -7.32
C VAL A 39 1.72 0.13 -6.15
N GLY A 40 2.13 1.34 -6.43
CA GLY A 40 2.50 2.32 -5.42
C GLY A 40 1.32 3.23 -5.07
N LEU A 41 1.18 3.60 -3.80
CA LEU A 41 0.16 4.55 -3.37
C LEU A 41 0.76 5.87 -2.95
N GLN A 42 0.12 6.95 -3.36
CA GLN A 42 0.36 8.31 -2.86
C GLN A 42 -0.96 8.95 -2.41
N PRO A 43 -0.93 9.96 -1.52
CA PRO A 43 -2.15 10.67 -1.15
C PRO A 43 -2.72 11.40 -2.35
N GLU A 44 -4.04 11.56 -2.41
CA GLU A 44 -4.68 12.55 -3.30
C GLU A 44 -4.09 13.94 -3.06
N ASP A 45 -4.21 14.81 -4.04
CA ASP A 45 -3.69 16.17 -3.93
C ASP A 45 -4.35 16.90 -2.75
N GLY A 46 -3.53 17.48 -1.88
CA GLY A 46 -3.98 18.14 -0.65
C GLY A 46 -4.34 17.19 0.52
N ALA A 47 -4.36 15.89 0.33
CA ALA A 47 -4.60 14.94 1.42
C ALA A 47 -3.36 14.75 2.29
N ASN A 48 -3.57 14.60 3.61
CA ASN A 48 -2.52 14.30 4.57
C ASN A 48 -2.77 12.94 5.23
N ILE A 49 -2.08 11.93 4.74
CA ILE A 49 -2.21 10.56 5.25
C ILE A 49 -0.92 10.16 5.97
N PRO A 50 -0.95 9.86 7.29
CA PRO A 50 0.22 9.40 7.99
C PRO A 50 0.86 8.18 7.32
N GLY A 51 2.17 8.26 7.03
CA GLY A 51 2.93 7.17 6.42
C GLY A 51 2.93 7.14 4.89
N ILE A 52 2.09 7.94 4.23
CA ILE A 52 2.07 8.05 2.76
C ILE A 52 2.49 9.46 2.35
N ARG A 53 3.28 9.56 1.28
CA ARG A 53 3.83 10.82 0.78
C ARG A 53 3.58 10.96 -0.72
N ARG A 54 3.18 12.17 -1.13
CA ARG A 54 3.28 12.63 -2.51
C ARG A 54 4.55 13.47 -2.60
N TRP A 55 5.60 12.89 -3.17
CA TRP A 55 6.89 13.56 -3.25
C TRP A 55 6.94 14.55 -4.42
N PRO A 56 7.28 15.82 -4.20
CA PRO A 56 7.72 16.70 -5.28
C PRO A 56 9.00 16.14 -5.92
N LYS A 57 9.15 16.29 -7.23
CA LYS A 57 10.33 15.76 -7.96
C LYS A 57 11.67 16.15 -7.34
N ALA A 58 11.77 17.38 -6.83
CA ALA A 58 13.01 17.90 -6.22
C ALA A 58 13.37 17.22 -4.88
N TYR A 59 12.43 16.51 -4.26
CA TYR A 59 12.60 15.89 -2.94
C TYR A 59 12.35 14.37 -2.96
N LEU A 60 12.34 13.76 -4.14
CA LEU A 60 12.25 12.31 -4.26
C LEU A 60 13.38 11.64 -3.46
N PRO A 61 13.08 10.58 -2.70
CA PRO A 61 14.13 9.81 -2.03
C PRO A 61 15.19 9.32 -3.03
N GLY A 62 16.47 9.42 -2.65
CA GLY A 62 17.58 9.06 -3.57
C GLY A 62 17.60 7.58 -3.99
N ILE A 63 16.85 6.72 -3.30
CA ILE A 63 16.69 5.31 -3.65
C ILE A 63 15.51 5.06 -4.59
N PHE A 64 14.67 6.08 -4.85
CA PHE A 64 13.48 5.92 -5.68
C PHE A 64 13.86 5.74 -7.15
N ASP A 65 13.35 4.66 -7.73
CA ASP A 65 13.42 4.35 -9.15
C ASP A 65 12.05 3.80 -9.57
N ASP A 66 11.40 4.44 -10.50
CA ASP A 66 10.07 4.06 -10.97
C ASP A 66 10.07 2.91 -12.00
N ALA A 67 11.24 2.44 -12.40
CA ALA A 67 11.39 1.40 -13.43
C ALA A 67 10.62 0.09 -13.14
N ASN A 68 10.41 -0.23 -11.86
CA ASN A 68 9.68 -1.42 -11.43
C ASN A 68 8.28 -1.12 -10.87
N ILE A 69 7.79 0.10 -11.00
CA ILE A 69 6.44 0.48 -10.56
C ILE A 69 5.55 0.56 -11.80
N ASP A 70 4.55 -0.33 -11.87
CA ASP A 70 3.65 -0.39 -13.03
C ASP A 70 2.53 0.64 -12.93
N THR A 71 2.01 0.85 -11.71
CA THR A 71 0.86 1.75 -11.46
C THR A 71 1.09 2.56 -10.19
N VAL A 72 0.74 3.85 -10.23
CA VAL A 72 0.63 4.70 -9.03
C VAL A 72 -0.83 5.11 -8.86
N MET A 73 -1.41 4.77 -7.70
CA MET A 73 -2.79 5.12 -7.35
C MET A 73 -2.81 6.24 -6.33
N ASP A 74 -3.69 7.20 -6.54
CA ASP A 74 -4.04 8.21 -5.55
C ASP A 74 -5.04 7.63 -4.56
N ILE A 75 -4.84 7.87 -3.26
CA ILE A 75 -5.76 7.42 -2.21
C ILE A 75 -6.24 8.61 -1.39
N SER A 76 -7.56 8.66 -1.14
CA SER A 76 -8.13 9.68 -0.27
C SER A 76 -7.88 9.36 1.20
N GLN A 77 -7.77 10.39 2.03
CA GLN A 77 -7.66 10.23 3.47
C GLN A 77 -8.86 9.46 4.03
N SER A 78 -10.06 9.79 3.58
CA SER A 78 -11.29 9.12 4.02
C SER A 78 -11.29 7.62 3.70
N ALA A 79 -10.89 7.22 2.49
CA ALA A 79 -10.81 5.80 2.12
C ALA A 79 -9.80 5.05 2.98
N ALA A 80 -8.64 5.65 3.25
CA ALA A 80 -7.61 5.05 4.10
C ALA A 80 -8.08 4.86 5.55
N GLU A 81 -8.69 5.89 6.15
CA GLU A 81 -9.21 5.87 7.53
C GLU A 81 -10.37 4.89 7.68
N GLN A 82 -11.35 4.92 6.78
CA GLN A 82 -12.50 4.01 6.82
C GLN A 82 -12.07 2.55 6.67
N THR A 83 -11.16 2.27 5.75
CA THR A 83 -10.66 0.90 5.56
C THR A 83 -9.84 0.43 6.75
N MET A 84 -9.03 1.30 7.37
CA MET A 84 -8.34 1.00 8.63
C MET A 84 -9.33 0.58 9.74
N ILE A 85 -10.43 1.31 9.91
CA ILE A 85 -11.46 1.00 10.89
C ILE A 85 -12.14 -0.33 10.57
N ARG A 86 -12.48 -0.57 9.31
CA ARG A 86 -13.08 -1.82 8.84
C ARG A 86 -12.16 -3.02 9.07
N LEU A 87 -10.88 -2.90 8.78
CA LEU A 87 -9.89 -3.95 9.06
C LEU A 87 -9.91 -4.37 10.54
N ALA A 88 -9.98 -3.40 11.46
CA ALA A 88 -10.05 -3.69 12.88
C ALA A 88 -11.36 -4.38 13.28
N ARG A 89 -12.49 -3.93 12.73
CA ARG A 89 -13.83 -4.40 13.12
C ARG A 89 -14.25 -5.71 12.45
N GLU A 90 -13.92 -5.86 11.17
CA GLU A 90 -14.37 -6.97 10.35
C GLU A 90 -13.35 -8.13 10.33
N GLU A 91 -12.05 -7.81 10.33
CA GLU A 91 -10.98 -8.79 10.18
C GLU A 91 -10.11 -8.97 11.43
N GLY A 92 -10.31 -8.15 12.47
CA GLY A 92 -9.48 -8.17 13.67
C GLY A 92 -8.05 -7.69 13.43
N ILE A 93 -7.78 -7.02 12.33
CA ILE A 93 -6.46 -6.49 11.97
C ILE A 93 -6.36 -5.05 12.47
N PHE A 94 -5.71 -4.85 13.61
CA PHE A 94 -5.52 -3.53 14.21
C PHE A 94 -4.28 -2.84 13.64
N ALA A 95 -4.46 -2.19 12.48
CA ALA A 95 -3.42 -1.56 11.67
C ALA A 95 -3.54 -0.04 11.63
N GLY A 96 -2.53 0.64 11.10
CA GLY A 96 -2.50 2.09 10.94
C GLY A 96 -3.13 2.58 9.63
N VAL A 97 -3.17 3.92 9.47
CA VAL A 97 -3.88 4.58 8.37
C VAL A 97 -3.29 4.22 7.00
N SER A 98 -1.97 4.16 6.87
CA SER A 98 -1.31 3.78 5.62
C SER A 98 -1.62 2.34 5.20
N SER A 99 -1.82 1.45 6.17
CA SER A 99 -2.28 0.08 5.93
C SER A 99 -3.71 0.06 5.41
N GLY A 100 -4.60 0.89 5.99
CA GLY A 100 -5.94 1.10 5.47
C GLY A 100 -5.93 1.58 4.01
N GLY A 101 -5.03 2.50 3.66
CA GLY A 101 -4.82 2.94 2.29
C GLY A 101 -4.40 1.81 1.36
N SER A 102 -3.41 1.00 1.76
CA SER A 102 -2.95 -0.14 0.95
C SER A 102 -4.06 -1.16 0.70
N VAL A 103 -4.85 -1.48 1.72
CA VAL A 103 -5.98 -2.43 1.58
C VAL A 103 -7.13 -1.81 0.77
N ALA A 104 -7.43 -0.51 0.93
CA ALA A 104 -8.43 0.17 0.10
C ALA A 104 -8.10 0.07 -1.39
N ALA A 105 -6.84 0.32 -1.76
CA ALA A 105 -6.39 0.17 -3.13
C ALA A 105 -6.44 -1.29 -3.62
N ALA A 106 -6.03 -2.25 -2.78
CA ALA A 106 -6.13 -3.67 -3.11
C ALA A 106 -7.59 -4.09 -3.38
N LEU A 107 -8.54 -3.58 -2.59
CA LEU A 107 -9.97 -3.81 -2.81
C LEU A 107 -10.47 -3.19 -4.12
N GLU A 108 -10.00 -2.01 -4.51
CA GLU A 108 -10.35 -1.43 -5.81
C GLU A 108 -9.79 -2.25 -6.98
N ILE A 109 -8.54 -2.71 -6.88
CA ILE A 109 -7.93 -3.59 -7.87
C ILE A 109 -8.73 -4.90 -7.99
N SER A 110 -9.11 -5.49 -6.86
CA SER A 110 -9.83 -6.77 -6.84
C SER A 110 -11.17 -6.76 -7.59
N LYS A 111 -11.78 -5.59 -7.77
CA LYS A 111 -13.02 -5.44 -8.57
C LYS A 111 -12.77 -5.51 -10.08
N GLN A 112 -11.54 -5.39 -10.53
CA GLN A 112 -11.15 -5.26 -11.93
C GLN A 112 -10.41 -6.49 -12.47
N VAL A 113 -10.02 -7.40 -11.58
CA VAL A 113 -9.21 -8.58 -11.93
C VAL A 113 -9.88 -9.86 -11.45
N GLU A 114 -9.58 -10.97 -12.14
CA GLU A 114 -10.03 -12.31 -11.77
C GLU A 114 -8.84 -13.23 -11.50
N ASN A 115 -9.02 -14.21 -10.63
CA ASN A 115 -7.99 -15.20 -10.27
C ASN A 115 -6.66 -14.57 -9.82
N ALA A 116 -6.75 -13.43 -9.13
CA ALA A 116 -5.58 -12.68 -8.68
C ALA A 116 -5.22 -12.99 -7.22
N VAL A 117 -3.93 -13.01 -6.94
CA VAL A 117 -3.37 -12.99 -5.58
C VAL A 117 -2.78 -11.61 -5.34
N ILE A 118 -3.49 -10.80 -4.56
CA ILE A 118 -3.14 -9.40 -4.28
C ILE A 118 -2.55 -9.33 -2.87
N VAL A 119 -1.32 -8.87 -2.75
CA VAL A 119 -0.65 -8.67 -1.46
C VAL A 119 -0.55 -7.19 -1.15
N ALA A 120 -1.15 -6.76 -0.04
CA ALA A 120 -1.05 -5.40 0.49
C ALA A 120 -0.19 -5.36 1.76
N ILE A 121 0.63 -4.33 1.90
CA ILE A 121 1.49 -4.18 3.07
C ILE A 121 0.74 -3.56 4.25
N ILE A 122 0.81 -4.24 5.39
CA ILE A 122 0.38 -3.71 6.70
C ILE A 122 1.61 -3.09 7.36
N CYS A 123 1.70 -1.76 7.31
CA CYS A 123 2.93 -1.01 7.60
C CYS A 123 3.20 -0.86 9.09
N ASP A 124 2.16 -0.63 9.91
CA ASP A 124 2.25 -0.41 11.34
C ASP A 124 0.96 -0.79 12.07
N ARG A 125 0.99 -0.68 13.40
CA ARG A 125 -0.13 -1.06 14.27
C ARG A 125 -1.02 0.14 14.58
N GLY A 126 -2.31 -0.15 14.79
CA GLY A 126 -3.34 0.85 15.09
C GLY A 126 -3.18 1.56 16.45
N ASP A 127 -2.44 0.95 17.40
CA ASP A 127 -2.19 1.55 18.72
C ASP A 127 -1.46 2.91 18.63
N ARG A 128 -0.72 3.16 17.57
CA ARG A 128 -0.06 4.43 17.27
C ARG A 128 -1.06 5.58 17.01
N TYR A 129 -2.30 5.26 16.70
CA TYR A 129 -3.35 6.20 16.29
C TYR A 129 -4.50 6.35 17.30
N LEU A 130 -4.38 5.74 18.50
CA LEU A 130 -5.41 5.84 19.54
C LEU A 130 -5.69 7.29 19.98
N SER A 131 -4.65 8.12 20.04
CA SER A 131 -4.79 9.54 20.41
C SER A 131 -5.41 10.40 19.31
N SER A 132 -5.55 9.89 18.08
CA SER A 132 -6.14 10.64 16.97
C SER A 132 -7.68 10.68 17.00
N GLY A 133 -8.31 9.83 17.84
CA GLY A 133 -9.76 9.67 17.86
C GLY A 133 -10.36 8.86 16.71
N LEU A 134 -9.54 8.34 15.78
CA LEU A 134 -10.02 7.61 14.60
C LEU A 134 -10.73 6.29 14.94
N PHE A 135 -10.46 5.71 16.10
CA PHE A 135 -11.10 4.48 16.57
C PHE A 135 -12.23 4.72 17.62
N ALA A 136 -12.56 5.98 17.88
CA ALA A 136 -13.59 6.34 18.87
C ALA A 136 -15.02 6.11 18.32
#